data_af07f9d539e6997dbb6a2bc14341f659
#
_entry.id   af07f9d539e6997dbb6a2bc14341f659
#
_cell.length_a   1.000
_cell.length_b   1.000
_cell.length_c   1.000
_cell.angle_alpha   90.00
_cell.angle_beta   90.00
_cell.angle_gamma   90.00
#
_symmetry.space_group_name_H-M   'P 1'
#
loop_
_entity.id
_entity.type
_entity.pdbx_description
1 polymer ?
#
loop_
_entity_poly.entity_id
_entity_poly.type
_entity_poly.pdbx_seq_one_letter_code
_entity_poly.pdbx_strand_id
1 'polypeptide(L)'
;MINKKKTGLCLALAATLIASSALCGCQQSDSSTSAKFNSDVKNASKYTADENAQVYKALDFSDEQEKEFAEKGFITAPDKLEIKTENGTVAWSQTAYDFIRNSSTPDSANPSLWRNTELNSLYGLFEVVDGVYQVRGYDVANVTFVKSDNGWIVFDCTTSSETAKAALELLESKFGKAHIAAVVVSHAHIDHYGGIGGLIDEKNVADSSLPLDEQIKSGKTLIIVPEGYEKAVMEENVFAGNAMKRRTNFQYGSLLDKGGKGSLSVGIGLTPSSGTTTYISPSYEVKKATETIKVDGVEMVFQLTPDTESPAEMNTYLPKYKALWMAENCSGTMHNLYTLRGAEVRDGNAWAQYIMEAKELFGDKAEVVFQAHNWPHWGNDVINDYMANTASVYKYIFSQTLMYINQGYTSTEIANMIELPDELNKVWYTRQY
;
A
#
# COMPACT_ATOMS: atom_id res chain seq x y z
N MET A 1 -53.62 17.81 -15.13
CA MET A 1 -52.94 19.13 -14.94
C MET A 1 -51.87 18.96 -13.86
N ILE A 2 -50.64 18.70 -14.22
CA ILE A 2 -49.51 18.54 -13.28
C ILE A 2 -48.97 19.92 -12.96
N ASN A 3 -48.88 20.22 -11.69
CA ASN A 3 -48.68 21.53 -11.09
C ASN A 3 -47.29 22.09 -11.37
N LYS A 4 -47.14 23.01 -12.34
CA LYS A 4 -45.91 23.70 -12.76
C LYS A 4 -45.17 24.47 -11.62
N LYS A 5 -45.76 24.59 -10.43
CA LYS A 5 -45.12 25.26 -9.29
C LYS A 5 -44.16 24.40 -8.46
N LYS A 6 -44.18 23.09 -8.62
CA LYS A 6 -43.25 22.21 -7.89
C LYS A 6 -41.90 22.02 -8.60
N THR A 7 -41.86 22.19 -9.90
CA THR A 7 -40.65 22.05 -10.71
C THR A 7 -39.68 23.24 -10.56
N GLY A 8 -40.23 24.43 -10.32
CA GLY A 8 -39.40 25.62 -10.09
C GLY A 8 -38.67 25.66 -8.75
N LEU A 9 -39.24 25.01 -7.72
CA LEU A 9 -38.63 24.99 -6.39
C LEU A 9 -37.46 23.98 -6.30
N CYS A 10 -37.54 22.90 -7.02
CA CYS A 10 -36.43 21.94 -7.09
C CYS A 10 -35.22 22.47 -7.87
N LEU A 11 -35.43 23.24 -8.94
CA LEU A 11 -34.35 23.88 -9.69
C LEU A 11 -33.69 25.03 -8.90
N ALA A 12 -34.43 25.75 -8.09
CA ALA A 12 -33.88 26.82 -7.23
C ALA A 12 -33.03 26.25 -6.07
N LEU A 13 -33.40 25.10 -5.50
CA LEU A 13 -32.60 24.42 -4.46
C LEU A 13 -31.33 23.78 -5.05
N ALA A 14 -31.37 23.24 -6.26
CA ALA A 14 -30.19 22.71 -6.92
C ALA A 14 -29.17 23.80 -7.30
N ALA A 15 -29.68 24.96 -7.75
CA ALA A 15 -28.79 26.10 -8.08
C ALA A 15 -28.17 26.74 -6.82
N THR A 16 -28.84 26.71 -5.67
CA THR A 16 -28.30 27.25 -4.40
C THR A 16 -27.29 26.31 -3.78
N LEU A 17 -27.40 25.00 -3.98
CA LEU A 17 -26.37 24.01 -3.53
C LEU A 17 -25.10 24.07 -4.38
N ILE A 18 -25.23 24.34 -5.68
CA ILE A 18 -24.05 24.50 -6.58
C ILE A 18 -23.33 25.85 -6.33
N ALA A 19 -24.06 26.92 -5.97
CA ALA A 19 -23.46 28.19 -5.63
C ALA A 19 -22.75 28.21 -4.26
N SER A 20 -23.19 27.39 -3.30
CA SER A 20 -22.51 27.25 -2.00
C SER A 20 -21.28 26.35 -2.02
N SER A 21 -21.16 25.42 -2.97
CA SER A 21 -19.95 24.62 -3.17
C SER A 21 -18.83 25.37 -3.91
N ALA A 22 -19.19 26.40 -4.71
CA ALA A 22 -18.21 27.24 -5.42
C ALA A 22 -17.59 28.33 -4.53
N LEU A 23 -18.11 28.59 -3.34
CA LEU A 23 -17.60 29.64 -2.42
C LEU A 23 -16.74 29.07 -1.26
N CYS A 24 -16.58 27.76 -1.16
CA CYS A 24 -15.70 27.11 -0.18
C CYS A 24 -14.32 26.68 -0.74
N GLY A 25 -14.02 27.05 -1.95
CA GLY A 25 -12.80 26.63 -2.61
C GLY A 25 -11.89 27.77 -3.06
N CYS A 26 -11.48 28.68 -2.18
CA CYS A 26 -10.29 29.54 -2.36
C CYS A 26 -10.10 30.40 -1.11
N GLN A 27 -9.68 29.80 -0.02
CA GLN A 27 -8.72 30.47 0.85
C GLN A 27 -7.37 29.86 0.54
N GLN A 28 -6.63 30.54 -0.32
CA GLN A 28 -5.19 30.43 -0.38
C GLN A 28 -4.68 30.71 1.04
N SER A 29 -4.43 29.66 1.80
CA SER A 29 -3.59 29.79 2.98
C SER A 29 -2.18 30.04 2.46
N ASP A 30 -1.70 31.26 2.66
CA ASP A 30 -0.29 31.57 2.51
C ASP A 30 0.52 30.49 3.22
N SER A 31 1.31 29.76 2.43
CA SER A 31 2.14 28.62 2.85
C SER A 31 3.36 29.02 3.68
N SER A 32 3.28 30.11 4.45
CA SER A 32 4.38 30.58 5.29
C SER A 32 4.17 30.44 6.79
N THR A 33 3.08 29.84 7.23
CA THR A 33 2.95 29.37 8.62
C THR A 33 3.10 27.85 8.66
N SER A 34 4.32 27.34 8.47
CA SER A 34 4.68 26.08 9.11
C SER A 34 4.42 26.30 10.61
N ALA A 35 3.32 25.74 11.09
CA ALA A 35 3.08 25.72 12.52
C ALA A 35 4.34 25.10 13.14
N LYS A 36 5.10 25.86 13.93
CA LYS A 36 6.24 25.35 14.65
C LYS A 36 5.71 24.47 15.80
N PHE A 37 5.29 23.24 15.45
CA PHE A 37 4.99 22.21 16.46
C PHE A 37 6.24 21.79 17.25
N ASN A 38 7.41 22.31 16.91
CA ASN A 38 8.71 21.88 17.41
C ASN A 38 9.22 22.56 18.66
N SER A 39 8.56 23.58 19.21
CA SER A 39 9.08 24.26 20.40
C SER A 39 9.08 23.37 21.66
N ASP A 40 8.30 22.28 21.66
CA ASP A 40 8.09 21.42 22.82
C ASP A 40 8.50 19.94 22.60
N VAL A 41 9.28 19.63 21.56
CA VAL A 41 9.76 18.26 21.31
C VAL A 41 10.71 17.85 22.44
N LYS A 42 10.30 16.85 23.22
CA LYS A 42 11.06 16.32 24.35
C LYS A 42 11.98 15.18 23.91
N ASN A 43 13.03 14.94 24.68
CA ASN A 43 13.80 13.71 24.61
C ASN A 43 12.92 12.52 25.05
N ALA A 44 13.29 11.32 24.62
CA ALA A 44 12.67 10.10 25.13
C ALA A 44 12.72 10.06 26.66
N SER A 45 11.62 9.59 27.26
CA SER A 45 11.67 9.27 28.69
C SER A 45 12.59 8.06 28.91
N LYS A 46 13.09 7.92 30.15
CA LYS A 46 13.87 6.73 30.49
C LYS A 46 13.11 5.43 30.18
N TYR A 47 11.80 5.39 30.41
CA TYR A 47 10.97 4.23 30.13
C TYR A 47 10.94 3.92 28.63
N THR A 48 10.73 4.92 27.78
CA THR A 48 10.76 4.76 26.32
C THR A 48 12.12 4.26 25.85
N ALA A 49 13.21 4.84 26.36
CA ALA A 49 14.56 4.43 25.99
C ALA A 49 14.86 2.98 26.44
N ASP A 50 14.45 2.61 27.67
CA ASP A 50 14.64 1.27 28.21
C ASP A 50 13.85 0.22 27.39
N GLU A 51 12.60 0.50 27.01
CA GLU A 51 11.78 -0.38 26.16
C GLU A 51 12.38 -0.53 24.75
N ASN A 52 12.79 0.56 24.12
CA ASN A 52 13.45 0.50 22.83
C ASN A 52 14.76 -0.30 22.90
N ALA A 53 15.50 -0.21 24.01
CA ALA A 53 16.73 -0.98 24.20
C ALA A 53 16.51 -2.50 24.31
N GLN A 54 15.30 -2.97 24.70
CA GLN A 54 14.98 -4.41 24.73
C GLN A 54 14.92 -5.01 23.31
N VAL A 55 14.58 -4.21 22.31
CA VAL A 55 14.49 -4.67 20.91
C VAL A 55 15.83 -5.21 20.41
N TYR A 56 16.96 -4.59 20.83
CA TYR A 56 18.30 -5.09 20.51
C TYR A 56 18.62 -6.46 21.11
N LYS A 57 17.88 -6.90 22.14
CA LYS A 57 18.04 -8.23 22.73
C LYS A 57 17.14 -9.26 22.04
N ALA A 58 16.02 -8.83 21.46
CA ALA A 58 15.04 -9.68 20.82
C ALA A 58 15.42 -10.02 19.37
N LEU A 59 16.04 -9.08 18.65
CA LEU A 59 16.35 -9.19 17.23
C LEU A 59 17.86 -9.23 16.98
N ASP A 60 18.27 -10.00 15.99
CA ASP A 60 19.67 -10.05 15.54
C ASP A 60 19.95 -8.94 14.52
N PHE A 61 20.45 -7.81 14.99
CA PHE A 61 20.83 -6.67 14.14
C PHE A 61 22.07 -6.91 13.27
N SER A 62 22.75 -8.06 13.41
CA SER A 62 23.82 -8.49 12.50
C SER A 62 23.30 -9.30 11.30
N ASP A 63 22.01 -9.63 11.27
CA ASP A 63 21.38 -10.28 10.13
C ASP A 63 21.26 -9.29 8.96
N GLU A 64 21.95 -9.60 7.85
CA GLU A 64 21.97 -8.79 6.63
C GLU A 64 20.95 -9.27 5.57
N GLN A 65 20.21 -10.36 5.79
CA GLN A 65 19.34 -10.96 4.75
C GLN A 65 18.30 -9.99 4.22
N GLU A 66 17.56 -9.29 5.10
CA GLU A 66 16.56 -8.30 4.68
C GLU A 66 17.18 -7.11 3.93
N LYS A 67 18.40 -6.72 4.29
CA LYS A 67 19.14 -5.68 3.59
C LYS A 67 19.56 -6.15 2.20
N GLU A 68 20.10 -7.36 2.09
CA GLU A 68 20.44 -7.95 0.80
C GLU A 68 19.20 -8.04 -0.11
N PHE A 69 18.04 -8.40 0.42
CA PHE A 69 16.78 -8.41 -0.32
C PHE A 69 16.32 -7.01 -0.73
N ALA A 70 16.42 -6.03 0.16
CA ALA A 70 16.05 -4.66 -0.14
C ALA A 70 16.93 -4.02 -1.22
N GLU A 71 18.22 -4.36 -1.28
CA GLU A 71 19.18 -3.86 -2.27
C GLU A 71 19.15 -4.64 -3.59
N LYS A 72 18.65 -5.88 -3.59
CA LYS A 72 18.69 -6.79 -4.72
C LYS A 72 17.94 -6.27 -5.94
N GLY A 73 18.55 -6.45 -7.10
CA GLY A 73 17.96 -6.11 -8.40
C GLY A 73 18.00 -4.62 -8.74
N PHE A 74 18.71 -3.78 -7.99
CA PHE A 74 18.82 -2.35 -8.29
C PHE A 74 19.35 -2.09 -9.70
N ILE A 75 18.62 -1.28 -10.47
CA ILE A 75 18.96 -0.91 -11.85
C ILE A 75 19.41 0.55 -11.92
N THR A 76 18.56 1.46 -11.41
CA THR A 76 18.81 2.90 -11.52
C THR A 76 17.92 3.70 -10.58
N ALA A 77 18.38 4.87 -10.19
CA ALA A 77 17.61 5.91 -9.51
C ALA A 77 18.13 7.29 -9.95
N PRO A 78 17.34 8.36 -9.84
CA PRO A 78 17.87 9.71 -9.94
C PRO A 78 18.73 10.04 -8.72
N ASP A 79 19.74 10.89 -8.88
CA ASP A 79 20.59 11.34 -7.77
C ASP A 79 19.79 12.01 -6.64
N LYS A 80 18.72 12.70 -7.02
CA LYS A 80 17.78 13.33 -6.11
C LYS A 80 16.36 13.09 -6.58
N LEU A 81 15.53 12.54 -5.71
CA LEU A 81 14.12 12.30 -5.98
C LEU A 81 13.25 13.37 -5.29
N GLU A 82 12.69 14.28 -6.08
CA GLU A 82 11.67 15.23 -5.68
C GLU A 82 10.62 15.32 -6.80
N ILE A 83 9.39 14.95 -6.50
CA ILE A 83 8.27 14.94 -7.45
C ILE A 83 7.35 16.09 -7.10
N LYS A 84 6.96 16.88 -8.11
CA LYS A 84 6.11 18.07 -7.95
C LYS A 84 4.81 17.92 -8.73
N THR A 85 3.77 18.52 -8.19
CA THR A 85 2.51 18.76 -8.88
C THR A 85 2.68 19.82 -9.95
N GLU A 86 1.71 19.96 -10.84
CA GLU A 86 1.74 20.99 -11.91
C GLU A 86 1.85 22.41 -11.38
N ASN A 87 1.31 22.70 -10.20
CA ASN A 87 1.42 24.02 -9.56
C ASN A 87 2.74 24.23 -8.80
N GLY A 88 3.67 23.26 -8.85
CA GLY A 88 5.00 23.35 -8.24
C GLY A 88 5.06 22.92 -6.76
N THR A 89 3.95 22.49 -6.17
CA THR A 89 3.95 21.92 -4.80
C THR A 89 4.66 20.58 -4.80
N VAL A 90 5.43 20.27 -3.76
CA VAL A 90 6.08 18.98 -3.62
C VAL A 90 5.04 17.91 -3.27
N ALA A 91 4.85 16.95 -4.16
CA ALA A 91 4.02 15.77 -3.93
C ALA A 91 4.78 14.67 -3.18
N TRP A 92 6.07 14.51 -3.47
CA TRP A 92 6.96 13.55 -2.83
C TRP A 92 8.39 14.06 -2.76
N SER A 93 9.10 13.78 -1.67
CA SER A 93 10.51 14.10 -1.53
C SER A 93 11.24 13.05 -0.70
N GLN A 94 12.17 12.35 -1.33
CA GLN A 94 13.07 11.40 -0.66
C GLN A 94 14.06 12.11 0.26
N THR A 95 14.46 13.34 -0.08
CA THR A 95 15.42 14.12 0.74
C THR A 95 14.88 14.50 2.12
N ALA A 96 13.55 14.48 2.31
CA ALA A 96 12.96 14.65 3.63
C ALA A 96 13.38 13.55 4.64
N TYR A 97 13.93 12.45 4.15
CA TYR A 97 14.38 11.29 4.92
C TYR A 97 15.91 11.12 4.97
N ASP A 98 16.67 12.11 4.51
CA ASP A 98 18.15 12.05 4.58
C ASP A 98 18.69 11.91 6.00
N PHE A 99 17.90 12.29 7.03
CA PHE A 99 18.27 12.09 8.43
C PHE A 99 18.47 10.62 8.79
N ILE A 100 17.76 9.69 8.16
CA ILE A 100 17.91 8.24 8.40
C ILE A 100 19.33 7.78 8.08
N ARG A 101 19.87 8.22 6.94
CA ARG A 101 21.21 7.83 6.48
C ARG A 101 22.33 8.56 7.20
N ASN A 102 22.04 9.69 7.82
CA ASN A 102 23.02 10.61 8.44
C ASN A 102 23.02 10.57 9.97
N SER A 103 22.20 9.73 10.60
CA SER A 103 22.08 9.65 12.05
C SER A 103 22.03 8.20 12.52
N SER A 104 22.42 7.96 13.75
CA SER A 104 22.16 6.70 14.46
C SER A 104 20.75 6.69 15.03
N THR A 105 20.24 5.49 15.31
CA THR A 105 18.93 5.29 15.96
C THR A 105 18.85 6.09 17.27
N PRO A 106 17.90 7.03 17.39
CA PRO A 106 17.72 7.77 18.64
C PRO A 106 16.92 6.95 19.66
N ASP A 107 17.10 7.22 20.96
CA ASP A 107 16.35 6.56 22.04
C ASP A 107 14.83 6.70 21.93
N SER A 108 14.34 7.68 21.13
CA SER A 108 12.92 7.93 20.89
C SER A 108 12.30 7.04 19.82
N ALA A 109 13.11 6.32 19.03
CA ALA A 109 12.64 5.46 17.94
C ALA A 109 12.86 3.99 18.29
N ASN A 110 11.85 3.15 17.96
CA ASN A 110 12.03 1.71 18.04
C ASN A 110 13.12 1.28 17.05
N PRO A 111 14.16 0.55 17.47
CA PRO A 111 15.27 0.18 16.58
C PRO A 111 14.86 -0.66 15.37
N SER A 112 13.86 -1.54 15.50
CA SER A 112 13.38 -2.32 14.36
C SER A 112 12.64 -1.45 13.34
N LEU A 113 11.86 -0.46 13.79
CA LEU A 113 11.22 0.51 12.90
C LEU A 113 12.26 1.41 12.22
N TRP A 114 13.33 1.81 12.95
CA TRP A 114 14.42 2.57 12.36
C TRP A 114 15.08 1.79 11.21
N ARG A 115 15.49 0.54 11.45
CA ARG A 115 16.07 -0.35 10.43
C ARG A 115 15.12 -0.56 9.24
N ASN A 116 13.83 -0.81 9.50
CA ASN A 116 12.83 -0.93 8.45
C ASN A 116 12.73 0.37 7.62
N THR A 117 12.80 1.54 8.27
CA THR A 117 12.79 2.85 7.59
C THR A 117 14.05 3.05 6.73
N GLU A 118 15.23 2.62 7.21
CA GLU A 118 16.47 2.64 6.42
C GLU A 118 16.30 1.85 5.12
N LEU A 119 15.76 0.63 5.19
CA LEU A 119 15.55 -0.23 4.04
C LEU A 119 14.45 0.33 3.09
N ASN A 120 13.37 0.88 3.63
CA ASN A 120 12.34 1.58 2.85
C ASN A 120 12.84 2.91 2.23
N SER A 121 13.97 3.45 2.70
CA SER A 121 14.57 4.64 2.11
C SER A 121 15.36 4.37 0.83
N LEU A 122 15.55 3.11 0.46
CA LEU A 122 16.08 2.73 -0.84
C LEU A 122 15.02 3.02 -1.91
N TYR A 123 15.44 3.69 -2.99
CA TYR A 123 14.49 4.10 -4.03
C TYR A 123 15.07 3.92 -5.43
N GLY A 124 14.20 3.74 -6.39
CA GLY A 124 14.57 3.58 -7.80
C GLY A 124 13.83 2.43 -8.48
N LEU A 125 14.36 2.01 -9.62
CA LEU A 125 13.91 0.88 -10.40
C LEU A 125 14.72 -0.36 -10.02
N PHE A 126 14.03 -1.43 -9.70
CA PHE A 126 14.60 -2.72 -9.30
C PHE A 126 14.03 -3.85 -10.15
N GLU A 127 14.85 -4.81 -10.53
CA GLU A 127 14.41 -6.06 -11.11
C GLU A 127 14.03 -7.04 -10.00
N VAL A 128 12.79 -7.50 -10.01
CA VAL A 128 12.31 -8.58 -9.13
C VAL A 128 12.77 -9.93 -9.68
N VAL A 129 12.45 -10.18 -10.95
CA VAL A 129 12.99 -11.24 -11.81
C VAL A 129 13.00 -10.71 -13.25
N ASP A 130 13.70 -11.35 -14.16
CA ASP A 130 13.71 -10.91 -15.57
C ASP A 130 12.29 -10.80 -16.12
N GLY A 131 11.93 -9.59 -16.55
CA GLY A 131 10.59 -9.24 -17.03
C GLY A 131 9.62 -8.74 -15.96
N VAL A 132 9.98 -8.68 -14.68
CA VAL A 132 9.20 -8.09 -13.60
C VAL A 132 10.03 -7.02 -12.90
N TYR A 133 9.59 -5.78 -12.95
CA TYR A 133 10.31 -4.62 -12.44
C TYR A 133 9.45 -3.84 -11.45
N GLN A 134 10.06 -3.36 -10.37
CA GLN A 134 9.37 -2.61 -9.33
C GLN A 134 10.04 -1.26 -9.13
N VAL A 135 9.24 -0.19 -9.12
CA VAL A 135 9.70 1.13 -8.67
C VAL A 135 9.33 1.28 -7.21
N ARG A 136 10.35 1.46 -6.38
CA ARG A 136 10.26 1.57 -4.92
C ARG A 136 10.70 2.94 -4.44
N GLY A 137 10.13 3.39 -3.29
CA GLY A 137 10.52 4.65 -2.65
C GLY A 137 10.01 5.92 -3.34
N TYR A 138 9.06 5.80 -4.27
CA TYR A 138 8.41 6.93 -4.97
C TYR A 138 7.09 7.35 -4.31
N ASP A 139 6.58 6.52 -3.41
CA ASP A 139 5.38 6.73 -2.59
C ASP A 139 5.45 5.78 -1.39
N VAL A 140 4.38 5.68 -0.59
CA VAL A 140 4.24 4.67 0.45
C VAL A 140 4.14 3.26 -0.14
N ALA A 141 3.39 3.10 -1.25
CA ALA A 141 3.28 1.86 -2.00
C ALA A 141 4.24 1.85 -3.20
N ASN A 142 4.63 0.65 -3.60
CA ASN A 142 5.41 0.37 -4.80
C ASN A 142 4.49 0.23 -6.01
N VAL A 143 5.01 0.48 -7.20
CA VAL A 143 4.37 0.12 -8.46
C VAL A 143 5.20 -0.92 -9.18
N THR A 144 4.54 -1.99 -9.66
CA THR A 144 5.23 -3.08 -10.37
C THR A 144 4.81 -3.14 -11.83
N PHE A 145 5.79 -3.36 -12.71
CA PHE A 145 5.62 -3.47 -14.14
C PHE A 145 6.03 -4.87 -14.59
N VAL A 146 5.11 -5.61 -15.19
CA VAL A 146 5.33 -6.95 -15.75
C VAL A 146 5.36 -6.84 -17.26
N LYS A 147 6.46 -7.29 -17.88
CA LYS A 147 6.65 -7.23 -19.32
C LYS A 147 5.69 -8.19 -20.04
N SER A 148 4.88 -7.66 -20.93
CA SER A 148 3.98 -8.40 -21.80
C SER A 148 4.56 -8.49 -23.22
N ASP A 149 3.82 -9.13 -24.14
CA ASP A 149 4.28 -9.32 -25.52
C ASP A 149 4.46 -7.98 -26.26
N ASN A 150 3.59 -6.99 -26.02
CA ASN A 150 3.60 -5.71 -26.71
C ASN A 150 3.72 -4.50 -25.78
N GLY A 151 3.87 -4.71 -24.48
CA GLY A 151 3.92 -3.61 -23.52
C GLY A 151 4.10 -4.05 -22.07
N TRP A 152 3.28 -3.51 -21.20
CA TRP A 152 3.34 -3.72 -19.76
C TRP A 152 1.98 -4.07 -19.15
N ILE A 153 2.00 -4.90 -18.10
CA ILE A 153 0.91 -5.02 -17.14
C ILE A 153 1.42 -4.36 -15.85
N VAL A 154 0.62 -3.47 -15.27
CA VAL A 154 0.97 -2.72 -14.07
C VAL A 154 0.22 -3.28 -12.88
N PHE A 155 0.90 -3.50 -11.76
CA PHE A 155 0.32 -3.90 -10.49
C PHE A 155 0.43 -2.73 -9.51
N ASP A 156 -0.72 -2.24 -9.07
CA ASP A 156 -0.97 -1.06 -8.26
C ASP A 156 -0.44 0.26 -8.88
N CYS A 157 -0.89 1.40 -8.36
CA CYS A 157 -0.71 2.67 -9.03
C CYS A 157 -0.16 3.78 -8.13
N THR A 158 0.29 3.49 -6.91
CA THR A 158 0.65 4.49 -5.90
C THR A 158 -0.50 5.42 -5.47
N THR A 159 -0.25 6.40 -4.59
CA THR A 159 -1.27 7.30 -4.03
C THR A 159 -1.65 8.43 -4.97
N SER A 160 -0.73 8.91 -5.81
CA SER A 160 -0.94 10.09 -6.65
C SER A 160 -0.47 9.90 -8.10
N SER A 161 -1.13 10.61 -9.00
CA SER A 161 -0.80 10.60 -10.43
C SER A 161 0.63 11.07 -10.69
N GLU A 162 1.16 11.98 -9.89
CA GLU A 162 2.52 12.50 -10.04
C GLU A 162 3.55 11.42 -9.72
N THR A 163 3.35 10.64 -8.65
CA THR A 163 4.27 9.55 -8.27
C THR A 163 4.20 8.38 -9.23
N ALA A 164 2.99 7.98 -9.64
CA ALA A 164 2.78 6.94 -10.65
C ALA A 164 3.40 7.30 -12.01
N LYS A 165 3.20 8.54 -12.46
CA LYS A 165 3.81 9.06 -13.69
C LYS A 165 5.33 9.07 -13.62
N ALA A 166 5.90 9.55 -12.50
CA ALA A 166 7.35 9.55 -12.32
C ALA A 166 7.95 8.13 -12.31
N ALA A 167 7.22 7.17 -11.74
CA ALA A 167 7.63 5.76 -11.76
C ALA A 167 7.58 5.17 -13.18
N LEU A 168 6.54 5.47 -13.95
CA LEU A 168 6.45 5.08 -15.37
C LEU A 168 7.57 5.72 -16.20
N GLU A 169 7.85 7.00 -16.01
CA GLU A 169 8.93 7.71 -16.70
C GLU A 169 10.31 7.09 -16.38
N LEU A 170 10.53 6.65 -15.14
CA LEU A 170 11.76 5.94 -14.76
C LEU A 170 11.88 4.61 -15.50
N LEU A 171 10.82 3.81 -15.57
CA LEU A 171 10.78 2.57 -16.34
C LEU A 171 11.06 2.83 -17.83
N GLU A 172 10.33 3.79 -18.42
CA GLU A 172 10.45 4.17 -19.84
C GLU A 172 11.85 4.67 -20.19
N SER A 173 12.56 5.29 -19.25
CA SER A 173 13.95 5.74 -19.44
C SER A 173 14.91 4.59 -19.75
N LYS A 174 14.58 3.37 -19.31
CA LYS A 174 15.39 2.17 -19.50
C LYS A 174 14.88 1.28 -20.64
N PHE A 175 13.58 1.14 -20.79
CA PHE A 175 12.97 0.18 -21.70
C PHE A 175 12.25 0.83 -22.88
N GLY A 176 12.16 2.16 -22.90
CA GLY A 176 11.38 2.90 -23.89
C GLY A 176 9.88 2.89 -23.59
N LYS A 177 9.15 3.73 -24.31
CA LYS A 177 7.69 3.83 -24.20
C LYS A 177 7.02 2.60 -24.79
N ALA A 178 6.02 2.08 -24.05
CA ALA A 178 5.21 0.98 -24.52
C ALA A 178 3.78 1.11 -23.98
N HIS A 179 2.87 0.36 -24.58
CA HIS A 179 1.46 0.30 -24.19
C HIS A 179 1.30 -0.36 -22.80
N ILE A 180 0.37 0.15 -21.99
CA ILE A 180 -0.09 -0.54 -20.79
C ILE A 180 -1.33 -1.37 -21.16
N ALA A 181 -1.16 -2.69 -21.24
CA ALA A 181 -2.19 -3.63 -21.64
C ALA A 181 -3.23 -3.89 -20.52
N ALA A 182 -2.77 -3.87 -19.26
CA ALA A 182 -3.66 -3.93 -18.10
C ALA A 182 -3.06 -3.20 -16.90
N VAL A 183 -3.95 -2.74 -16.03
CA VAL A 183 -3.67 -2.31 -14.66
C VAL A 183 -4.41 -3.26 -13.73
N VAL A 184 -3.70 -3.92 -12.84
CA VAL A 184 -4.23 -4.79 -11.79
C VAL A 184 -4.17 -4.03 -10.49
N VAL A 185 -5.32 -3.75 -9.87
CA VAL A 185 -5.38 -3.09 -8.57
C VAL A 185 -5.72 -4.13 -7.52
N SER A 186 -4.85 -4.25 -6.52
CA SER A 186 -4.96 -5.27 -5.47
C SER A 186 -6.21 -5.15 -4.64
N HIS A 187 -6.51 -3.91 -4.21
CA HIS A 187 -7.62 -3.62 -3.30
C HIS A 187 -8.00 -2.12 -3.31
N ALA A 188 -8.93 -1.75 -2.44
CA ALA A 188 -9.65 -0.48 -2.49
C ALA A 188 -8.96 0.69 -1.76
N HIS A 189 -7.75 0.53 -1.23
CA HIS A 189 -7.04 1.64 -0.59
C HIS A 189 -6.39 2.57 -1.60
N ILE A 190 -6.33 3.85 -1.22
CA ILE A 190 -5.98 4.94 -2.14
C ILE A 190 -4.54 4.86 -2.67
N ASP A 191 -3.62 4.30 -1.93
CA ASP A 191 -2.22 4.13 -2.30
C ASP A 191 -1.97 3.00 -3.31
N HIS A 192 -3.03 2.25 -3.68
CA HIS A 192 -2.97 1.22 -4.71
C HIS A 192 -3.66 1.63 -6.01
N TYR A 193 -4.61 2.56 -5.98
CA TYR A 193 -5.31 3.01 -7.18
C TYR A 193 -5.18 4.51 -7.47
N GLY A 194 -4.84 5.34 -6.47
CA GLY A 194 -4.97 6.79 -6.56
C GLY A 194 -4.13 7.45 -7.63
N GLY A 195 -3.04 6.82 -8.04
CA GLY A 195 -2.15 7.30 -9.09
C GLY A 195 -2.52 6.86 -10.51
N ILE A 196 -3.61 6.13 -10.72
CA ILE A 196 -3.94 5.51 -12.02
C ILE A 196 -3.97 6.49 -13.19
N GLY A 197 -4.41 7.74 -12.99
CA GLY A 197 -4.41 8.78 -14.01
C GLY A 197 -2.99 9.27 -14.42
N GLY A 198 -1.95 8.90 -13.67
CA GLY A 198 -0.56 9.10 -14.05
C GLY A 198 -0.02 8.04 -15.00
N LEU A 199 -0.71 6.90 -15.10
CA LEU A 199 -0.33 5.75 -15.94
C LEU A 199 -1.11 5.67 -17.24
N ILE A 200 -2.42 5.92 -17.18
CA ILE A 200 -3.34 5.73 -18.32
C ILE A 200 -4.37 6.85 -18.40
N ASP A 201 -4.90 7.08 -19.62
CA ASP A 201 -6.06 7.92 -19.85
C ASP A 201 -7.35 7.05 -19.82
N GLU A 202 -8.42 7.51 -19.17
CA GLU A 202 -9.72 6.83 -19.08
C GLU A 202 -10.29 6.46 -20.48
N LYS A 203 -10.12 7.31 -21.48
CA LYS A 203 -10.57 7.05 -22.87
C LYS A 203 -9.95 5.81 -23.51
N ASN A 204 -8.83 5.34 -22.99
CA ASN A 204 -8.10 4.16 -23.46
C ASN A 204 -8.50 2.88 -22.73
N VAL A 205 -9.38 2.97 -21.73
CA VAL A 205 -9.85 1.82 -20.94
C VAL A 205 -10.86 1.01 -21.75
N ALA A 206 -10.81 -0.31 -21.59
CA ALA A 206 -11.76 -1.23 -22.22
C ALA A 206 -13.19 -1.01 -21.70
N ASP A 207 -14.17 -1.24 -22.55
CA ASP A 207 -15.59 -1.08 -22.22
C ASP A 207 -16.05 -2.23 -21.31
N SER A 208 -16.39 -1.91 -20.07
CA SER A 208 -16.83 -2.87 -19.05
C SER A 208 -18.15 -3.59 -19.38
N SER A 209 -18.93 -3.08 -20.33
CA SER A 209 -20.15 -3.72 -20.79
C SER A 209 -19.91 -4.93 -21.72
N LEU A 210 -18.67 -5.06 -22.23
CA LEU A 210 -18.28 -6.16 -23.12
C LEU A 210 -17.80 -7.38 -22.32
N PRO A 211 -17.98 -8.61 -22.85
CA PRO A 211 -17.34 -9.80 -22.31
C PRO A 211 -15.81 -9.65 -22.26
N LEU A 212 -15.15 -10.28 -21.28
CA LEU A 212 -13.70 -10.16 -21.07
C LEU A 212 -12.87 -10.45 -22.33
N ASP A 213 -13.24 -11.47 -23.10
CA ASP A 213 -12.53 -11.84 -24.32
C ASP A 213 -12.64 -10.77 -25.43
N GLU A 214 -13.74 -10.03 -25.47
CA GLU A 214 -13.91 -8.88 -26.37
C GLU A 214 -13.13 -7.66 -25.88
N GLN A 215 -13.10 -7.43 -24.56
CA GLN A 215 -12.26 -6.40 -23.96
C GLN A 215 -10.78 -6.64 -24.30
N ILE A 216 -10.27 -7.86 -24.13
CA ILE A 216 -8.88 -8.24 -24.46
C ILE A 216 -8.62 -8.02 -25.96
N LYS A 217 -9.51 -8.45 -26.84
CA LYS A 217 -9.38 -8.27 -28.31
C LYS A 217 -9.42 -6.81 -28.75
N SER A 218 -10.00 -5.93 -27.96
CA SER A 218 -10.07 -4.49 -28.28
C SER A 218 -8.71 -3.81 -28.33
N GLY A 219 -7.68 -4.37 -27.67
CA GLY A 219 -6.36 -3.79 -27.53
C GLY A 219 -6.32 -2.55 -26.62
N LYS A 220 -7.42 -2.25 -25.92
CA LYS A 220 -7.47 -1.21 -24.90
C LYS A 220 -6.96 -1.72 -23.56
N THR A 221 -6.62 -0.80 -22.66
CA THR A 221 -6.16 -1.14 -21.31
C THR A 221 -7.28 -1.73 -20.48
N LEU A 222 -7.07 -2.90 -19.89
CA LEU A 222 -7.96 -3.44 -18.86
C LEU A 222 -7.63 -2.86 -17.50
N ILE A 223 -8.65 -2.62 -16.69
CA ILE A 223 -8.48 -2.37 -15.25
C ILE A 223 -9.14 -3.56 -14.53
N ILE A 224 -8.30 -4.40 -13.92
CA ILE A 224 -8.71 -5.65 -13.26
C ILE A 224 -8.64 -5.46 -11.75
N VAL A 225 -9.75 -5.74 -11.07
CA VAL A 225 -9.91 -5.54 -9.62
C VAL A 225 -10.58 -6.76 -8.97
N PRO A 226 -10.49 -6.95 -7.65
CA PRO A 226 -11.27 -7.97 -6.94
C PRO A 226 -12.75 -7.61 -6.84
N GLU A 227 -13.60 -8.62 -6.71
CA GLU A 227 -15.04 -8.45 -6.48
C GLU A 227 -15.31 -7.58 -5.25
N GLY A 228 -16.22 -6.60 -5.38
CA GLY A 228 -16.57 -5.67 -4.31
C GLY A 228 -15.66 -4.43 -4.21
N TYR A 229 -14.67 -4.31 -5.07
CA TYR A 229 -13.72 -3.19 -5.07
C TYR A 229 -14.39 -1.81 -5.10
N GLU A 230 -15.31 -1.55 -6.05
CA GLU A 230 -15.95 -0.24 -6.18
C GLU A 230 -16.75 0.13 -4.93
N LYS A 231 -17.43 -0.87 -4.34
CA LYS A 231 -18.17 -0.67 -3.09
C LYS A 231 -17.22 -0.22 -1.97
N ALA A 232 -16.11 -0.92 -1.77
CA ALA A 232 -15.13 -0.61 -0.74
C ALA A 232 -14.48 0.78 -0.96
N VAL A 233 -14.13 1.13 -2.21
CA VAL A 233 -13.64 2.48 -2.55
C VAL A 233 -14.64 3.55 -2.14
N MET A 234 -15.93 3.36 -2.45
CA MET A 234 -16.97 4.36 -2.14
C MET A 234 -17.22 4.49 -0.64
N GLU A 235 -17.24 3.39 0.10
CA GLU A 235 -17.48 3.40 1.54
C GLU A 235 -16.38 4.13 2.29
N GLU A 236 -15.12 3.83 2.03
CA GLU A 236 -14.00 4.45 2.72
C GLU A 236 -13.68 5.88 2.24
N ASN A 237 -13.65 6.10 0.93
CA ASN A 237 -13.08 7.34 0.40
C ASN A 237 -14.13 8.40 0.05
N VAL A 238 -15.40 8.01 -0.11
CA VAL A 238 -16.50 8.95 -0.40
C VAL A 238 -17.42 9.11 0.81
N PHE A 239 -18.05 8.04 1.30
CA PHE A 239 -19.03 8.16 2.37
C PHE A 239 -18.40 8.58 3.70
N ALA A 240 -17.31 7.91 4.09
CA ALA A 240 -16.55 8.24 5.29
C ALA A 240 -15.37 9.20 5.04
N GLY A 241 -15.11 9.59 3.80
CA GLY A 241 -13.86 10.22 3.34
C GLY A 241 -13.40 11.43 4.16
N ASN A 242 -14.31 12.35 4.52
CA ASN A 242 -13.96 13.51 5.35
C ASN A 242 -13.49 13.14 6.76
N ALA A 243 -14.11 12.13 7.39
CA ALA A 243 -13.73 11.66 8.71
C ALA A 243 -12.41 10.89 8.63
N MET A 244 -12.29 10.01 7.65
CA MET A 244 -11.09 9.21 7.37
C MET A 244 -9.88 10.12 7.15
N LYS A 245 -9.98 11.11 6.25
CA LYS A 245 -8.90 12.06 5.95
C LYS A 245 -8.42 12.84 7.18
N ARG A 246 -9.32 13.27 8.06
CA ARG A 246 -8.92 13.97 9.30
C ARG A 246 -8.20 13.04 10.28
N ARG A 247 -8.67 11.80 10.41
CA ARG A 247 -8.07 10.79 11.30
C ARG A 247 -6.75 10.27 10.75
N THR A 248 -6.55 10.25 9.44
CA THR A 248 -5.29 9.91 8.78
C THR A 248 -4.13 10.78 9.27
N ASN A 249 -4.35 12.08 9.51
CA ASN A 249 -3.34 12.95 10.09
C ASN A 249 -2.84 12.48 11.46
N PHE A 250 -3.74 11.90 12.27
CA PHE A 250 -3.37 11.30 13.56
C PHE A 250 -2.69 9.95 13.38
N GLN A 251 -3.22 9.09 12.52
CA GLN A 251 -2.69 7.74 12.27
C GLN A 251 -1.25 7.78 11.76
N TYR A 252 -0.96 8.64 10.78
CA TYR A 252 0.37 8.72 10.14
C TYR A 252 1.27 9.82 10.72
N GLY A 253 0.80 10.57 11.69
CA GLY A 253 1.59 11.69 12.22
C GLY A 253 1.97 12.73 11.16
N SER A 254 1.08 12.96 10.17
CA SER A 254 1.37 13.78 8.97
C SER A 254 1.68 15.24 9.29
N LEU A 255 1.26 15.72 10.47
CA LEU A 255 1.52 17.08 10.95
C LEU A 255 2.82 17.21 11.73
N LEU A 256 3.50 16.11 12.00
CA LEU A 256 4.80 16.11 12.70
C LEU A 256 5.94 16.31 11.69
N ASP A 257 6.99 16.97 12.14
CA ASP A 257 8.22 17.06 11.35
C ASP A 257 8.84 15.68 11.15
N LYS A 258 9.46 15.48 10.00
CA LYS A 258 10.18 14.23 9.71
C LYS A 258 11.42 14.12 10.57
N GLY A 259 11.58 12.99 11.25
CA GLY A 259 12.73 12.75 12.13
C GLY A 259 12.47 11.76 13.24
N GLY A 260 13.51 11.33 13.93
CA GLY A 260 13.44 10.34 15.01
C GLY A 260 12.68 10.77 16.28
N LYS A 261 12.31 12.04 16.37
CA LYS A 261 11.45 12.59 17.44
C LYS A 261 10.10 13.08 16.96
N GLY A 262 9.78 12.84 15.70
CA GLY A 262 8.55 13.24 15.05
C GLY A 262 7.96 12.08 14.23
N SER A 263 7.67 12.33 12.95
CA SER A 263 7.22 11.30 12.01
C SER A 263 8.43 10.58 11.42
N LEU A 264 8.68 9.34 11.82
CA LEU A 264 9.78 8.51 11.31
C LEU A 264 9.40 7.89 9.96
N SER A 265 8.44 7.00 9.97
CA SER A 265 7.84 6.35 8.79
C SER A 265 6.49 5.76 9.18
N VAL A 266 5.83 5.09 8.22
CA VAL A 266 4.58 4.37 8.49
C VAL A 266 4.74 2.85 8.43
N GLY A 267 5.98 2.33 8.56
CA GLY A 267 6.30 0.90 8.59
C GLY A 267 6.24 0.24 7.21
N ILE A 268 5.09 0.23 6.58
CA ILE A 268 4.87 -0.28 5.20
C ILE A 268 5.59 0.55 4.13
N GLY A 269 6.03 1.74 4.46
CA GLY A 269 6.77 2.68 3.60
C GLY A 269 7.10 3.95 4.37
N LEU A 270 7.58 4.97 3.69
CA LEU A 270 7.99 6.22 4.35
C LEU A 270 6.80 7.11 4.71
N THR A 271 5.94 7.42 3.77
CA THR A 271 4.70 8.21 3.93
C THR A 271 3.89 8.17 2.63
N PRO A 272 2.57 8.33 2.66
CA PRO A 272 1.80 8.59 1.45
C PRO A 272 2.21 9.91 0.78
N SER A 273 2.20 9.97 -0.57
CA SER A 273 2.40 11.21 -1.29
C SER A 273 1.21 12.18 -1.12
N SER A 274 1.44 13.46 -1.39
CA SER A 274 0.42 14.52 -1.28
C SER A 274 0.01 15.12 -2.63
N GLY A 275 0.13 14.35 -3.71
CA GLY A 275 -0.23 14.75 -5.06
C GLY A 275 -1.73 14.62 -5.36
N THR A 276 -2.03 14.53 -6.66
CA THR A 276 -3.40 14.42 -7.21
C THR A 276 -3.85 12.97 -7.21
N THR A 277 -4.92 12.68 -6.48
CA THR A 277 -5.55 11.37 -6.51
C THR A 277 -6.58 11.29 -7.62
N THR A 278 -6.58 10.20 -8.37
CA THR A 278 -7.50 9.92 -9.46
C THR A 278 -8.21 8.58 -9.26
N TYR A 279 -9.34 8.42 -9.90
CA TYR A 279 -10.09 7.17 -9.94
C TYR A 279 -10.58 6.94 -11.37
N ILE A 280 -10.42 5.73 -11.87
CA ILE A 280 -11.00 5.29 -13.15
C ILE A 280 -11.75 3.99 -12.85
N SER A 281 -13.01 3.91 -13.29
CA SER A 281 -13.85 2.72 -13.06
C SER A 281 -13.21 1.47 -13.69
N PRO A 282 -13.23 0.32 -12.99
CA PRO A 282 -12.65 -0.91 -13.48
C PRO A 282 -13.41 -1.43 -14.71
N SER A 283 -12.69 -2.14 -15.56
CA SER A 283 -13.29 -2.82 -16.71
C SER A 283 -13.67 -4.28 -16.43
N TYR A 284 -13.02 -4.90 -15.43
CA TYR A 284 -13.25 -6.29 -15.06
C TYR A 284 -13.06 -6.55 -13.56
N GLU A 285 -14.00 -7.28 -12.96
CA GLU A 285 -13.90 -7.78 -11.60
C GLU A 285 -13.62 -9.30 -11.60
N VAL A 286 -12.59 -9.72 -10.86
CA VAL A 286 -12.31 -11.12 -10.54
C VAL A 286 -13.37 -11.60 -9.54
N LYS A 287 -14.16 -12.63 -9.89
CA LYS A 287 -15.32 -13.08 -9.09
C LYS A 287 -15.20 -14.49 -8.55
N LYS A 288 -14.24 -15.27 -9.02
CA LYS A 288 -14.01 -16.62 -8.51
C LYS A 288 -12.92 -16.61 -7.47
N ALA A 289 -13.04 -17.48 -6.46
CA ALA A 289 -12.01 -17.63 -5.44
C ALA A 289 -10.61 -17.78 -6.05
N THR A 290 -10.51 -18.52 -7.17
CA THR A 290 -9.32 -18.55 -8.02
C THR A 290 -9.73 -18.40 -9.48
N GLU A 291 -9.11 -17.48 -10.21
CA GLU A 291 -9.40 -17.21 -11.63
C GLU A 291 -8.11 -16.99 -12.41
N THR A 292 -8.04 -17.56 -13.60
CA THR A 292 -6.90 -17.36 -14.52
C THR A 292 -7.32 -16.48 -15.67
N ILE A 293 -6.56 -15.39 -15.89
CA ILE A 293 -6.76 -14.45 -17.01
C ILE A 293 -5.44 -14.28 -17.73
N LYS A 294 -5.50 -14.26 -19.06
CA LYS A 294 -4.33 -14.00 -19.91
C LYS A 294 -4.52 -12.71 -20.69
N VAL A 295 -3.63 -11.74 -20.48
CA VAL A 295 -3.62 -10.46 -21.18
C VAL A 295 -2.27 -10.26 -21.84
N ASP A 296 -2.25 -9.91 -23.11
CA ASP A 296 -1.04 -9.60 -23.90
C ASP A 296 0.12 -10.59 -23.63
N GLY A 297 -0.20 -11.89 -23.69
CA GLY A 297 0.78 -12.97 -23.51
C GLY A 297 1.09 -13.35 -22.05
N VAL A 298 0.71 -12.55 -21.06
CA VAL A 298 0.94 -12.84 -19.65
C VAL A 298 -0.26 -13.53 -19.03
N GLU A 299 -0.03 -14.73 -18.49
CA GLU A 299 -0.99 -15.46 -17.67
C GLU A 299 -0.88 -15.01 -16.22
N MET A 300 -2.01 -14.69 -15.63
CA MET A 300 -2.16 -14.26 -14.22
C MET A 300 -3.17 -15.18 -13.54
N VAL A 301 -2.78 -15.78 -12.44
CA VAL A 301 -3.65 -16.63 -11.60
C VAL A 301 -3.99 -15.83 -10.35
N PHE A 302 -5.22 -15.33 -10.29
CA PHE A 302 -5.74 -14.55 -9.18
C PHE A 302 -6.28 -15.45 -8.07
N GLN A 303 -6.08 -15.06 -6.82
CA GLN A 303 -6.73 -15.60 -5.63
C GLN A 303 -7.43 -14.46 -4.90
N LEU A 304 -8.76 -14.53 -4.76
CA LEU A 304 -9.52 -13.58 -3.94
C LEU A 304 -9.25 -13.82 -2.45
N THR A 305 -9.04 -12.73 -1.72
CA THR A 305 -8.72 -12.74 -0.28
C THR A 305 -9.56 -11.69 0.47
N PRO A 306 -10.91 -11.77 0.40
CA PRO A 306 -11.77 -10.78 1.05
C PRO A 306 -11.60 -10.79 2.57
N ASP A 307 -11.90 -9.64 3.19
CA ASP A 307 -11.85 -9.42 4.65
C ASP A 307 -10.44 -9.55 5.27
N THR A 308 -9.39 -9.43 4.44
CA THR A 308 -7.99 -9.41 4.86
C THR A 308 -7.56 -7.96 5.15
N GLU A 309 -6.57 -7.40 4.43
CA GLU A 309 -6.16 -6.01 4.58
C GLU A 309 -7.30 -5.06 4.16
N SER A 310 -8.07 -5.44 3.17
CA SER A 310 -9.26 -4.74 2.66
C SER A 310 -10.46 -5.70 2.56
N PRO A 311 -11.71 -5.20 2.61
CA PRO A 311 -12.89 -6.01 2.34
C PRO A 311 -12.88 -6.70 0.98
N ALA A 312 -12.17 -6.09 0.00
CA ALA A 312 -11.99 -6.61 -1.35
C ALA A 312 -10.50 -6.56 -1.71
N GLU A 313 -9.85 -7.71 -1.70
CA GLU A 313 -8.43 -7.84 -2.02
C GLU A 313 -8.14 -9.11 -2.79
N MET A 314 -7.01 -9.17 -3.52
CA MET A 314 -6.57 -10.35 -4.26
C MET A 314 -5.05 -10.43 -4.37
N ASN A 315 -4.55 -11.67 -4.30
CA ASN A 315 -3.18 -12.04 -4.66
C ASN A 315 -3.09 -12.44 -6.13
N THR A 316 -1.89 -12.46 -6.71
CA THR A 316 -1.68 -12.87 -8.11
C THR A 316 -0.40 -13.68 -8.27
N TYR A 317 -0.51 -14.90 -8.80
CA TYR A 317 0.64 -15.68 -9.22
C TYR A 317 0.90 -15.52 -10.73
N LEU A 318 2.15 -15.33 -11.09
CA LEU A 318 2.63 -15.16 -12.47
C LEU A 318 3.45 -16.40 -12.86
N PRO A 319 2.82 -17.43 -13.51
CA PRO A 319 3.48 -18.72 -13.76
C PRO A 319 4.76 -18.60 -14.60
N LYS A 320 4.73 -17.76 -15.65
CA LYS A 320 5.89 -17.52 -16.53
C LYS A 320 7.13 -17.05 -15.76
N TYR A 321 6.93 -16.28 -14.71
CA TYR A 321 7.97 -15.64 -13.93
C TYR A 321 8.25 -16.35 -12.59
N LYS A 322 7.45 -17.37 -12.27
CA LYS A 322 7.45 -18.03 -10.95
C LYS A 322 7.39 -17.02 -9.80
N ALA A 323 6.65 -15.96 -9.99
CA ALA A 323 6.58 -14.81 -9.10
C ALA A 323 5.18 -14.73 -8.47
N LEU A 324 5.10 -14.66 -7.16
CA LEU A 324 3.87 -14.52 -6.40
C LEU A 324 3.77 -13.11 -5.86
N TRP A 325 2.78 -12.36 -6.34
CA TRP A 325 2.44 -11.05 -5.82
C TRP A 325 1.38 -11.19 -4.74
N MET A 326 1.74 -10.81 -3.52
CA MET A 326 0.90 -10.97 -2.33
C MET A 326 0.18 -9.68 -1.94
N ALA A 327 0.07 -8.72 -2.86
CA ALA A 327 -0.64 -7.45 -2.63
C ALA A 327 -0.16 -6.75 -1.34
N GLU A 328 -1.03 -6.60 -0.34
CA GLU A 328 -0.68 -6.18 1.01
C GLU A 328 -0.89 -7.28 2.06
N ASN A 329 -1.38 -8.46 1.62
CA ASN A 329 -1.61 -9.61 2.51
C ASN A 329 -0.34 -10.12 3.20
N CYS A 330 0.81 -9.96 2.57
CA CYS A 330 2.09 -10.43 3.09
C CYS A 330 3.15 -9.39 2.76
N SER A 331 3.15 -8.27 3.47
CA SER A 331 4.15 -7.20 3.38
C SER A 331 5.28 -7.42 4.40
N GLY A 332 6.40 -6.73 4.23
CA GLY A 332 7.58 -6.85 5.11
C GLY A 332 7.37 -6.31 6.53
N THR A 333 6.13 -6.21 6.96
CA THR A 333 5.69 -5.79 8.29
C THR A 333 4.46 -6.57 8.71
N MET A 334 4.21 -6.69 10.02
CA MET A 334 2.89 -7.10 10.51
C MET A 334 1.93 -5.91 10.33
N HIS A 335 0.96 -6.04 9.44
CA HIS A 335 -0.04 -5.01 9.24
C HIS A 335 -1.03 -4.93 10.41
N ASN A 336 -1.54 -3.73 10.72
CA ASN A 336 -2.56 -3.58 11.75
C ASN A 336 -3.88 -4.27 11.36
N LEU A 337 -4.57 -4.85 12.35
CA LEU A 337 -5.89 -5.46 12.17
C LEU A 337 -7.05 -4.45 12.31
N TYR A 338 -6.77 -3.24 12.78
CA TYR A 338 -7.70 -2.13 12.87
C TYR A 338 -6.97 -0.80 12.72
N THR A 339 -7.39 0.02 11.78
CA THR A 339 -6.77 1.31 11.53
C THR A 339 -7.36 2.41 12.42
N LEU A 340 -6.51 3.30 12.93
CA LEU A 340 -6.97 4.45 13.74
C LEU A 340 -7.82 5.43 12.94
N ARG A 341 -7.75 5.43 11.61
CA ARG A 341 -8.63 6.23 10.74
C ARG A 341 -10.07 5.75 10.74
N GLY A 342 -10.32 4.45 11.06
CA GLY A 342 -11.66 3.91 11.22
C GLY A 342 -12.16 3.05 10.06
N ALA A 343 -11.27 2.39 9.30
CA ALA A 343 -11.64 1.36 8.33
C ALA A 343 -12.34 0.16 9.02
N GLU A 344 -12.95 -0.72 8.25
CA GLU A 344 -13.51 -1.96 8.78
C GLU A 344 -12.45 -2.78 9.52
N VAL A 345 -12.88 -3.49 10.56
CA VAL A 345 -11.98 -4.39 11.31
C VAL A 345 -11.63 -5.58 10.43
N ARG A 346 -10.35 -5.86 10.29
CA ARG A 346 -9.82 -6.96 9.50
C ARG A 346 -9.91 -8.28 10.23
N ASP A 347 -10.29 -9.34 9.53
CA ASP A 347 -10.35 -10.67 10.12
C ASP A 347 -8.97 -11.34 10.09
N GLY A 348 -8.24 -11.31 11.21
CA GLY A 348 -6.94 -11.96 11.33
C GLY A 348 -6.98 -13.47 11.12
N ASN A 349 -8.13 -14.13 11.32
CA ASN A 349 -8.27 -15.56 11.02
C ASN A 349 -8.43 -15.81 9.51
N ALA A 350 -9.27 -15.04 8.82
CA ALA A 350 -9.42 -15.11 7.36
C ALA A 350 -8.08 -14.77 6.68
N TRP A 351 -7.41 -13.73 7.16
CA TRP A 351 -6.11 -13.31 6.64
C TRP A 351 -5.07 -14.43 6.72
N ALA A 352 -4.93 -15.06 7.89
CA ALA A 352 -4.04 -16.21 8.07
C ALA A 352 -4.41 -17.38 7.15
N GLN A 353 -5.71 -17.66 6.97
CA GLN A 353 -6.19 -18.74 6.10
C GLN A 353 -5.84 -18.49 4.63
N TYR A 354 -6.06 -17.26 4.11
CA TYR A 354 -5.75 -16.93 2.72
C TYR A 354 -4.24 -16.90 2.42
N ILE A 355 -3.40 -16.50 3.38
CA ILE A 355 -1.94 -16.64 3.22
C ILE A 355 -1.55 -18.13 3.14
N MET A 356 -2.10 -18.97 3.99
CA MET A 356 -1.82 -20.41 3.96
C MET A 356 -2.36 -21.08 2.70
N GLU A 357 -3.52 -20.66 2.20
CA GLU A 357 -4.05 -21.10 0.92
C GLU A 357 -3.13 -20.66 -0.25
N ALA A 358 -2.64 -19.43 -0.26
CA ALA A 358 -1.64 -18.98 -1.23
C ALA A 358 -0.37 -19.84 -1.19
N LYS A 359 0.08 -20.19 0.02
CA LYS A 359 1.22 -21.09 0.23
C LYS A 359 0.97 -22.48 -0.37
N GLU A 360 -0.21 -23.07 -0.17
CA GLU A 360 -0.59 -24.36 -0.74
C GLU A 360 -0.69 -24.31 -2.27
N LEU A 361 -1.26 -23.24 -2.82
CA LEU A 361 -1.48 -23.10 -4.26
C LEU A 361 -0.17 -22.81 -5.02
N PHE A 362 0.71 -21.99 -4.46
CA PHE A 362 1.81 -21.35 -5.18
C PHE A 362 3.18 -21.54 -4.50
N GLY A 363 3.27 -21.85 -3.21
CA GLY A 363 4.51 -21.88 -2.44
C GLY A 363 5.61 -22.74 -3.04
N ASP A 364 5.28 -23.95 -3.50
CA ASP A 364 6.24 -24.86 -4.15
C ASP A 364 6.63 -24.43 -5.57
N LYS A 365 5.89 -23.49 -6.17
CA LYS A 365 6.08 -23.02 -7.56
C LYS A 365 6.76 -21.67 -7.64
N ALA A 366 6.63 -20.86 -6.59
CA ALA A 366 7.18 -19.51 -6.55
C ALA A 366 8.70 -19.54 -6.23
N GLU A 367 9.46 -18.74 -6.94
CA GLU A 367 10.88 -18.48 -6.68
C GLU A 367 11.10 -17.11 -6.06
N VAL A 368 10.08 -16.23 -6.13
CA VAL A 368 10.03 -14.92 -5.48
C VAL A 368 8.62 -14.60 -5.02
N VAL A 369 8.50 -14.02 -3.82
CA VAL A 369 7.32 -13.31 -3.33
C VAL A 369 7.63 -11.82 -3.35
N PHE A 370 6.70 -11.02 -3.85
CA PHE A 370 6.79 -9.58 -3.85
C PHE A 370 5.42 -8.96 -3.57
N GLN A 371 5.38 -7.71 -3.19
CA GLN A 371 4.20 -7.06 -2.65
C GLN A 371 4.18 -5.58 -2.97
N ALA A 372 3.08 -4.92 -2.62
CA ALA A 372 2.87 -3.50 -2.85
C ALA A 372 3.70 -2.60 -1.91
N HIS A 373 4.21 -3.13 -0.82
CA HIS A 373 5.02 -2.41 0.16
C HIS A 373 6.34 -3.13 0.45
N ASN A 374 7.30 -2.43 1.03
CA ASN A 374 8.62 -2.96 1.39
C ASN A 374 9.37 -3.56 0.17
N TRP A 375 9.99 -4.73 0.29
CA TRP A 375 10.85 -5.35 -0.72
C TRP A 375 10.54 -6.84 -0.90
N PRO A 376 10.88 -7.42 -2.07
CA PRO A 376 10.63 -8.83 -2.34
C PRO A 376 11.51 -9.78 -1.52
N HIS A 377 11.08 -11.05 -1.42
CA HIS A 377 11.81 -12.16 -0.81
C HIS A 377 12.01 -13.27 -1.84
N TRP A 378 13.22 -13.82 -1.91
CA TRP A 378 13.60 -14.83 -2.90
C TRP A 378 14.04 -16.13 -2.24
N GLY A 379 13.77 -17.24 -2.91
CA GLY A 379 14.10 -18.58 -2.48
C GLY A 379 12.90 -19.31 -1.91
N ASN A 380 12.65 -20.52 -2.38
CA ASN A 380 11.43 -21.26 -2.05
C ASN A 380 11.26 -21.49 -0.55
N ASP A 381 12.32 -21.91 0.17
CA ASP A 381 12.27 -22.10 1.62
C ASP A 381 11.97 -20.79 2.35
N VAL A 382 12.66 -19.70 1.97
CA VAL A 382 12.45 -18.36 2.55
C VAL A 382 11.00 -17.89 2.36
N ILE A 383 10.46 -18.06 1.15
CA ILE A 383 9.08 -17.68 0.81
C ILE A 383 8.07 -18.44 1.67
N ASN A 384 8.28 -19.77 1.81
CA ASN A 384 7.39 -20.61 2.59
C ASN A 384 7.43 -20.27 4.09
N ASP A 385 8.60 -19.94 4.63
CA ASP A 385 8.75 -19.45 6.00
C ASP A 385 8.16 -18.05 6.18
N TYR A 386 8.37 -17.16 5.21
CA TYR A 386 7.81 -15.81 5.20
C TYR A 386 6.28 -15.83 5.28
N MET A 387 5.62 -16.61 4.41
CA MET A 387 4.17 -16.75 4.43
C MET A 387 3.68 -17.43 5.72
N ALA A 388 4.35 -18.50 6.17
CA ALA A 388 3.96 -19.21 7.38
C ALA A 388 4.06 -18.35 8.65
N ASN A 389 5.14 -17.59 8.81
CA ASN A 389 5.34 -16.69 9.95
C ASN A 389 4.32 -15.55 9.93
N THR A 390 4.06 -14.95 8.77
CA THR A 390 3.05 -13.88 8.63
C THR A 390 1.64 -14.40 8.95
N ALA A 391 1.25 -15.56 8.43
CA ALA A 391 -0.02 -16.19 8.78
C ALA A 391 -0.11 -16.51 10.27
N SER A 392 0.99 -16.99 10.85
CA SER A 392 1.04 -17.40 12.26
C SER A 392 0.83 -16.24 13.21
N VAL A 393 1.39 -15.05 12.94
CA VAL A 393 1.20 -13.89 13.80
C VAL A 393 -0.26 -13.42 13.81
N TYR A 394 -0.93 -13.35 12.65
CA TYR A 394 -2.35 -13.00 12.59
C TYR A 394 -3.23 -14.02 13.30
N LYS A 395 -2.97 -15.32 13.04
CA LYS A 395 -3.71 -16.41 13.67
C LYS A 395 -3.52 -16.43 15.18
N TYR A 396 -2.31 -16.17 15.65
CA TYR A 396 -1.98 -16.13 17.08
C TYR A 396 -2.75 -15.00 17.77
N ILE A 397 -2.68 -13.77 17.26
CA ILE A 397 -3.37 -12.61 17.84
C ILE A 397 -4.88 -12.86 17.87
N PHE A 398 -5.47 -13.34 16.77
CA PHE A 398 -6.89 -13.68 16.71
C PHE A 398 -7.26 -14.71 17.77
N SER A 399 -6.52 -15.82 17.85
CA SER A 399 -6.84 -16.93 18.74
C SER A 399 -6.67 -16.58 20.21
N GLN A 400 -5.60 -15.82 20.56
CA GLN A 400 -5.37 -15.36 21.94
C GLN A 400 -6.44 -14.35 22.37
N THR A 401 -6.78 -13.42 21.48
CA THR A 401 -7.84 -12.43 21.73
C THR A 401 -9.16 -13.14 22.03
N LEU A 402 -9.55 -14.11 21.19
CA LEU A 402 -10.79 -14.86 21.36
C LEU A 402 -10.79 -15.68 22.65
N MET A 403 -9.65 -16.30 22.99
CA MET A 403 -9.50 -17.03 24.24
C MET A 403 -9.74 -16.14 25.45
N TYR A 404 -9.11 -14.99 25.50
CA TYR A 404 -9.25 -14.05 26.62
C TYR A 404 -10.66 -13.42 26.70
N ILE A 405 -11.29 -13.14 25.57
CA ILE A 405 -12.70 -12.69 25.52
C ILE A 405 -13.60 -13.74 26.21
N ASN A 406 -13.42 -15.03 25.89
CA ASN A 406 -14.19 -16.12 26.47
C ASN A 406 -13.91 -16.32 27.97
N GLN A 407 -12.78 -15.85 28.48
CA GLN A 407 -12.43 -15.82 29.90
C GLN A 407 -12.99 -14.57 30.63
N GLY A 408 -13.59 -13.64 29.91
CA GLY A 408 -14.25 -12.43 30.46
C GLY A 408 -13.36 -11.21 30.58
N TYR A 409 -12.18 -11.18 29.96
CA TYR A 409 -11.30 -10.02 29.96
C TYR A 409 -11.80 -8.92 29.02
N THR A 410 -11.56 -7.66 29.38
CA THR A 410 -11.86 -6.49 28.55
C THR A 410 -10.80 -6.28 27.47
N SER A 411 -11.11 -5.50 26.44
CA SER A 411 -10.17 -5.19 25.37
C SER A 411 -8.87 -4.55 25.86
N THR A 412 -8.95 -3.68 26.88
CA THR A 412 -7.77 -3.04 27.50
C THR A 412 -6.87 -4.04 28.22
N GLU A 413 -7.48 -4.98 28.96
CA GLU A 413 -6.74 -6.04 29.65
C GLU A 413 -6.06 -6.95 28.62
N ILE A 414 -6.79 -7.40 27.59
CA ILE A 414 -6.28 -8.26 26.52
C ILE A 414 -5.09 -7.63 25.81
N ALA A 415 -5.17 -6.34 25.48
CA ALA A 415 -4.07 -5.61 24.84
C ALA A 415 -2.77 -5.59 25.66
N ASN A 416 -2.88 -5.70 27.00
CA ASN A 416 -1.73 -5.78 27.90
C ASN A 416 -1.28 -7.22 28.22
N MET A 417 -2.03 -8.23 27.78
CA MET A 417 -1.79 -9.65 28.10
C MET A 417 -1.23 -10.43 26.91
N ILE A 418 -1.50 -9.98 25.68
CA ILE A 418 -1.01 -10.68 24.49
C ILE A 418 0.47 -10.37 24.30
N GLU A 419 1.28 -11.42 24.37
CA GLU A 419 2.69 -11.40 24.04
C GLU A 419 2.95 -12.40 22.91
N LEU A 420 3.73 -12.00 21.90
CA LEU A 420 4.12 -12.93 20.84
C LEU A 420 5.08 -13.97 21.38
N PRO A 421 4.95 -15.27 20.97
CA PRO A 421 5.93 -16.27 21.31
C PRO A 421 7.31 -15.91 20.72
N ASP A 422 8.36 -16.39 21.36
CA ASP A 422 9.75 -16.07 21.01
C ASP A 422 10.07 -16.33 19.53
N GLU A 423 9.51 -17.38 18.96
CA GLU A 423 9.70 -17.78 17.57
C GLU A 423 9.20 -16.69 16.60
N LEU A 424 8.05 -16.08 16.88
CA LEU A 424 7.49 -14.98 16.08
C LEU A 424 8.11 -13.64 16.46
N ASN A 425 8.45 -13.44 17.74
CA ASN A 425 9.01 -12.18 18.24
C ASN A 425 10.43 -11.88 17.71
N LYS A 426 11.14 -12.91 17.21
CA LYS A 426 12.48 -12.78 16.60
C LYS A 426 12.46 -12.53 15.10
N VAL A 427 11.30 -12.50 14.47
CA VAL A 427 11.15 -12.31 13.04
C VAL A 427 11.02 -10.83 12.70
N TRP A 428 11.75 -10.34 11.70
CA TRP A 428 11.77 -8.93 11.33
C TRP A 428 10.42 -8.41 10.83
N TYR A 429 9.75 -9.19 9.98
CA TYR A 429 8.50 -8.81 9.32
C TYR A 429 7.22 -9.12 10.13
N THR A 430 7.33 -9.54 11.38
CA THR A 430 6.19 -9.66 12.31
C THR A 430 6.02 -8.43 13.21
N ARG A 431 6.50 -7.28 12.78
CA ARG A 431 6.57 -6.01 13.52
C ARG A 431 6.23 -4.81 12.63
N GLN A 432 6.25 -3.63 13.17
CA GLN A 432 6.40 -2.28 12.60
C GLN A 432 5.18 -1.59 12.03
N TYR A 433 3.98 -2.09 12.02
CA TYR A 433 2.89 -1.27 11.52
C TYR A 433 1.67 -1.16 12.43
#